data_feef6068c589173d8e914d1ae93d5078
#
_entry.id   feef6068c589173d8e914d1ae93d5078
#
_cell.length_a   1.000
_cell.length_b   1.000
_cell.length_c   1.000
_cell.angle_alpha   90.00
_cell.angle_beta   90.00
_cell.angle_gamma   90.00
#
_symmetry.space_group_name_H-M   'P 1'
#
loop_
_entity.id
_entity.type
_entity.pdbx_description
1 polymer ?
#
loop_
_entity_poly.entity_id
_entity_poly.type
_entity_poly.pdbx_seq_one_letter_code
_entity_poly.pdbx_strand_id
1 'polypeptide(L)'
;MGYWFSMLAMNLLFPAIMIISGGYFMKKAPKEINHIFGYRTNMSMKNKDTWEFAHKYMGKLWFRLEWLLIPISVIPMLFVIGKGEDIVATVGSIVMVIDLIILAAPIFPTEKALKKTFDKDGNRKAE
;
A
#
# COMPACT_ATOMS: atom_id res chain seq x y z
N MET A 1 16.35 19.22 -15.17
CA MET A 1 16.51 17.74 -15.10
C MET A 1 16.66 17.22 -13.67
N GLY A 2 17.44 17.90 -12.81
CA GLY A 2 17.57 17.47 -11.41
C GLY A 2 16.24 17.39 -10.67
N TYR A 3 15.39 18.39 -10.83
CA TYR A 3 14.05 18.41 -10.22
C TYR A 3 13.17 17.26 -10.72
N TRP A 4 13.22 16.98 -12.03
CA TRP A 4 12.48 15.87 -12.64
C TRP A 4 12.90 14.52 -12.02
N PHE A 5 14.21 14.29 -11.89
CA PHE A 5 14.74 13.06 -11.29
C PHE A 5 14.33 12.94 -9.82
N SER A 6 14.37 14.05 -9.08
CA SER A 6 13.96 14.06 -7.67
C SER A 6 12.47 13.71 -7.52
N MET A 7 11.62 14.28 -8.36
CA MET A 7 10.19 14.02 -8.34
C MET A 7 9.89 12.57 -8.71
N LEU A 8 10.56 12.04 -9.74
CA LEU A 8 10.41 10.64 -10.12
C LEU A 8 10.85 9.71 -9.00
N ALA A 9 11.99 9.99 -8.38
CA ALA A 9 12.51 9.18 -7.28
C ALA A 9 11.53 9.17 -6.09
N MET A 10 10.97 10.31 -5.74
CA MET A 10 9.96 10.41 -4.68
C MET A 10 8.71 9.61 -5.01
N ASN A 11 8.24 9.71 -6.26
CA ASN A 11 7.04 8.98 -6.67
C ASN A 11 7.25 7.46 -6.71
N LEU A 12 8.46 7.01 -7.04
CA LEU A 12 8.79 5.59 -7.04
C LEU A 12 9.04 5.01 -5.65
N LEU A 13 9.29 5.88 -4.67
CA LEU A 13 9.53 5.45 -3.30
C LEU A 13 8.31 4.71 -2.72
N PHE A 14 7.10 5.20 -2.97
CA PHE A 14 5.87 4.56 -2.50
C PHE A 14 5.68 3.15 -3.07
N PRO A 15 5.71 2.94 -4.39
CA PRO A 15 5.64 1.60 -4.94
C PRO A 15 6.73 0.67 -4.42
N ALA A 16 7.96 1.17 -4.31
CA ALA A 16 9.09 0.36 -3.83
C ALA A 16 8.85 -0.13 -2.40
N ILE A 17 8.46 0.78 -1.50
CA ILE A 17 8.18 0.43 -0.10
C ILE A 17 7.03 -0.57 -0.03
N MET A 18 5.99 -0.37 -0.81
CA MET A 18 4.81 -1.23 -0.77
C MET A 18 5.07 -2.61 -1.37
N ILE A 19 5.89 -2.70 -2.42
CA ILE A 19 6.31 -4.00 -2.97
C ILE A 19 7.09 -4.79 -1.93
N ILE A 20 8.05 -4.14 -1.28
CA ILE A 20 8.87 -4.76 -0.24
C ILE A 20 8.01 -5.17 0.95
N SER A 21 7.20 -4.25 1.47
CA SER A 21 6.32 -4.50 2.62
C SER A 21 5.26 -5.55 2.30
N GLY A 22 4.64 -5.44 1.12
CA GLY A 22 3.62 -6.41 0.69
C GLY A 22 4.18 -7.80 0.51
N GLY A 23 5.35 -7.91 -0.10
CA GLY A 23 6.04 -9.19 -0.25
C GLY A 23 6.40 -9.82 1.09
N TYR A 24 6.84 -8.99 2.04
CA TYR A 24 7.14 -9.44 3.39
C TYR A 24 5.87 -9.91 4.12
N PHE A 25 4.82 -9.08 4.13
CA PHE A 25 3.59 -9.38 4.86
C PHE A 25 2.80 -10.54 4.24
N MET A 26 2.90 -10.73 2.93
CA MET A 26 2.28 -11.86 2.24
C MET A 26 2.79 -13.19 2.78
N LYS A 27 4.05 -13.23 3.18
CA LYS A 27 4.72 -14.42 3.71
C LYS A 27 4.69 -14.48 5.23
N LYS A 28 4.80 -13.33 5.89
CA LYS A 28 5.03 -13.27 7.33
C LYS A 28 4.52 -11.95 7.91
N ALA A 29 3.60 -12.00 8.85
CA ALA A 29 3.18 -10.83 9.60
C ALA A 29 4.24 -10.45 10.64
N PRO A 30 4.24 -9.18 11.13
CA PRO A 30 5.06 -8.85 12.31
C PRO A 30 4.75 -9.82 13.46
N LYS A 31 5.78 -10.23 14.18
CA LYS A 31 5.66 -11.28 15.22
C LYS A 31 4.64 -10.94 16.30
N GLU A 32 4.58 -9.68 16.69
CA GLU A 32 3.69 -9.22 17.75
C GLU A 32 2.82 -8.08 17.26
N ILE A 33 1.59 -8.04 17.79
CA ILE A 33 0.70 -6.90 17.59
C ILE A 33 1.32 -5.71 18.29
N ASN A 34 1.48 -4.60 17.55
CA ASN A 34 2.12 -3.40 18.08
C ASN A 34 1.45 -2.15 17.54
N HIS A 35 1.80 -0.98 18.09
CA HIS A 35 1.20 0.29 17.73
C HIS A 35 2.05 1.12 16.76
N ILE A 36 3.14 0.56 16.24
CA ILE A 36 4.11 1.32 15.46
C ILE A 36 4.20 0.82 14.01
N PHE A 37 4.17 -0.50 13.80
CA PHE A 37 4.52 -1.11 12.52
C PHE A 37 3.44 -2.10 12.09
N GLY A 38 3.10 -2.05 10.78
CA GLY A 38 2.19 -3.01 10.18
C GLY A 38 0.80 -2.44 9.91
N TYR A 39 -0.10 -3.30 9.48
CA TYR A 39 -1.50 -2.98 9.23
C TYR A 39 -2.27 -2.99 10.55
N ARG A 40 -2.67 -1.83 11.02
CA ARG A 40 -3.19 -1.64 12.38
C ARG A 40 -4.60 -1.07 12.36
N THR A 41 -5.59 -1.93 12.35
CA THR A 41 -6.99 -1.56 12.51
C THR A 41 -7.54 -2.24 13.75
N ASN A 42 -8.71 -1.82 14.22
CA ASN A 42 -9.34 -2.45 15.37
C ASN A 42 -9.52 -3.94 15.17
N MET A 43 -9.98 -4.37 13.99
CA MET A 43 -10.18 -5.79 13.70
C MET A 43 -8.85 -6.55 13.60
N SER A 44 -7.85 -5.98 12.92
CA SER A 44 -6.55 -6.66 12.74
C SER A 44 -5.84 -6.88 14.06
N MET A 45 -6.05 -5.99 15.02
CA MET A 45 -5.36 -6.02 16.33
C MET A 45 -6.11 -6.78 17.40
N LYS A 46 -7.22 -7.44 17.09
CA LYS A 46 -8.02 -8.19 18.07
C LYS A 46 -7.25 -9.35 18.70
N ASN A 47 -6.55 -10.12 17.89
CA ASN A 47 -5.71 -11.22 18.35
C ASN A 47 -4.68 -11.56 17.28
N LYS A 48 -3.86 -12.56 17.54
CA LYS A 48 -2.80 -12.97 16.62
C LYS A 48 -3.33 -13.53 15.31
N ASP A 49 -4.46 -14.25 15.34
CA ASP A 49 -5.07 -14.81 14.14
C ASP A 49 -5.59 -13.71 13.20
N THR A 50 -6.29 -12.70 13.73
CA THR A 50 -6.73 -11.55 12.92
C THR A 50 -5.56 -10.75 12.40
N TRP A 51 -4.52 -10.60 13.20
CA TRP A 51 -3.29 -9.88 12.83
C TRP A 51 -2.59 -10.55 11.65
N GLU A 52 -2.35 -11.83 11.74
CA GLU A 52 -1.70 -12.59 10.67
C GLU A 52 -2.55 -12.63 9.40
N PHE A 53 -3.85 -12.85 9.53
CA PHE A 53 -4.78 -12.84 8.40
C PHE A 53 -4.74 -11.50 7.66
N ALA A 54 -4.85 -10.40 8.40
CA ALA A 54 -4.87 -9.07 7.83
C ALA A 54 -3.57 -8.76 7.07
N HIS A 55 -2.43 -9.09 7.65
CA HIS A 55 -1.13 -8.81 7.01
C HIS A 55 -0.94 -9.65 5.75
N LYS A 56 -1.30 -10.91 5.76
CA LYS A 56 -1.19 -11.75 4.57
C LYS A 56 -2.12 -11.28 3.46
N TYR A 57 -3.35 -10.92 3.79
CA TYR A 57 -4.33 -10.44 2.84
C TYR A 57 -3.90 -9.10 2.23
N MET A 58 -3.59 -8.14 3.09
CA MET A 58 -3.14 -6.81 2.69
C MET A 58 -1.84 -6.87 1.88
N GLY A 59 -0.91 -7.72 2.32
CA GLY A 59 0.37 -7.90 1.64
C GLY A 59 0.22 -8.40 0.21
N LYS A 60 -0.69 -9.34 -0.02
CA LYS A 60 -0.97 -9.84 -1.37
C LYS A 60 -1.55 -8.74 -2.26
N LEU A 61 -2.46 -7.93 -1.72
CA LEU A 61 -3.06 -6.83 -2.47
C LEU A 61 -2.00 -5.78 -2.81
N TRP A 62 -1.20 -5.38 -1.84
CA TRP A 62 -0.13 -4.40 -2.06
C TRP A 62 0.87 -4.91 -3.09
N PHE A 63 1.32 -6.13 -2.96
CA PHE A 63 2.30 -6.70 -3.88
C PHE A 63 1.78 -6.70 -5.32
N ARG A 64 0.52 -7.08 -5.52
CA ARG A 64 -0.09 -7.11 -6.85
C ARG A 64 -0.34 -5.72 -7.43
N LEU A 65 -0.92 -4.83 -6.61
CA LEU A 65 -1.28 -3.48 -7.05
C LEU A 65 -0.05 -2.63 -7.38
N GLU A 66 1.02 -2.82 -6.62
CA GLU A 66 2.20 -1.98 -6.79
C GLU A 66 2.96 -2.25 -8.08
N TRP A 67 2.92 -3.46 -8.58
CA TRP A 67 3.49 -3.74 -9.90
C TRP A 67 2.77 -2.97 -10.99
N LEU A 68 1.45 -2.75 -10.84
CA LEU A 68 0.68 -1.90 -11.75
C LEU A 68 0.98 -0.42 -11.53
N LEU A 69 1.31 -0.05 -10.31
CA LEU A 69 1.56 1.35 -9.95
C LEU A 69 2.87 1.87 -10.52
N ILE A 70 3.86 1.02 -10.73
CA ILE A 70 5.14 1.42 -11.30
C ILE A 70 4.96 2.12 -12.66
N PRO A 71 4.30 1.53 -13.67
CA PRO A 71 4.04 2.25 -14.92
C PRO A 71 3.17 3.48 -14.74
N ILE A 72 2.20 3.46 -13.85
CA ILE A 72 1.36 4.62 -13.55
C ILE A 72 2.20 5.79 -13.01
N SER A 73 3.24 5.49 -12.22
CA SER A 73 4.13 6.50 -11.67
C SER A 73 5.16 6.99 -12.68
N VAL A 74 5.62 6.14 -13.57
CA VAL A 74 6.70 6.45 -14.51
C VAL A 74 6.18 7.10 -15.80
N ILE A 75 5.14 6.55 -16.41
CA ILE A 75 4.68 6.98 -17.74
C ILE A 75 4.30 8.46 -17.78
N PRO A 76 3.49 9.01 -16.84
CA PRO A 76 3.20 10.45 -16.87
C PRO A 76 4.45 11.31 -16.74
N MET A 77 5.43 10.88 -15.98
CA MET A 77 6.69 11.62 -15.82
C MET A 77 7.50 11.64 -17.12
N LEU A 78 7.42 10.59 -17.92
CA LEU A 78 8.11 10.56 -19.22
C LEU A 78 7.57 11.62 -20.18
N PHE A 79 6.28 11.93 -20.12
CA PHE A 79 5.67 12.94 -20.95
C PHE A 79 6.07 14.38 -20.59
N VAL A 80 6.64 14.58 -19.40
CA VAL A 80 7.04 15.90 -18.93
C VAL A 80 8.54 16.10 -18.84
N ILE A 81 9.33 15.19 -19.44
CA ILE A 81 10.79 15.36 -19.53
C ILE A 81 11.07 16.65 -20.30
N GLY A 82 11.95 17.47 -19.75
CA GLY A 82 12.35 18.74 -20.38
C GLY A 82 11.34 19.86 -20.23
N LYS A 83 10.23 19.62 -19.55
CA LYS A 83 9.24 20.67 -19.25
C LYS A 83 9.67 21.48 -18.03
N GLY A 84 9.05 22.63 -17.82
CA GLY A 84 9.33 23.49 -16.68
C GLY A 84 8.95 22.84 -15.35
N GLU A 85 9.55 23.34 -14.26
CA GLU A 85 9.31 22.81 -12.92
C GLU A 85 7.84 22.83 -12.53
N ASP A 86 7.08 23.83 -12.95
CA ASP A 86 5.64 23.93 -12.66
C ASP A 86 4.86 22.75 -13.22
N ILE A 87 5.17 22.35 -14.45
CA ILE A 87 4.50 21.22 -15.11
C ILE A 87 4.93 19.91 -14.45
N VAL A 88 6.22 19.76 -14.18
CA VAL A 88 6.76 18.56 -13.49
C VAL A 88 6.14 18.43 -12.09
N ALA A 89 6.06 19.55 -11.35
CA ALA A 89 5.46 19.55 -10.03
C ALA A 89 3.97 19.17 -10.06
N THR A 90 3.24 19.70 -11.01
CA THR A 90 1.81 19.42 -11.16
C THR A 90 1.56 17.94 -11.46
N VAL A 91 2.26 17.42 -12.48
CA VAL A 91 2.11 16.01 -12.87
C VAL A 91 2.61 15.08 -11.76
N GLY A 92 3.74 15.38 -11.18
CA GLY A 92 4.30 14.58 -10.08
C GLY A 92 3.39 14.56 -8.86
N SER A 93 2.75 15.69 -8.54
CA SER A 93 1.82 15.76 -7.42
C SER A 93 0.54 14.96 -7.68
N ILE A 94 0.04 15.00 -8.90
CA ILE A 94 -1.12 14.18 -9.29
C ILE A 94 -0.79 12.70 -9.16
N VAL A 95 0.37 12.28 -9.64
CA VAL A 95 0.84 10.90 -9.50
C VAL A 95 0.92 10.51 -8.02
N MET A 96 1.46 11.38 -7.18
CA MET A 96 1.58 11.14 -5.75
C MET A 96 0.22 10.94 -5.09
N VAL A 97 -0.79 11.75 -5.46
CA VAL A 97 -2.15 11.60 -4.93
C VAL A 97 -2.74 10.25 -5.36
N ILE A 98 -2.55 9.87 -6.61
CA ILE A 98 -2.99 8.56 -7.10
C ILE A 98 -2.32 7.43 -6.31
N ASP A 99 -1.01 7.54 -6.08
CA ASP A 99 -0.26 6.56 -5.28
C ASP A 99 -0.83 6.42 -3.87
N LEU A 100 -1.15 7.55 -3.22
CA LEU A 100 -1.73 7.54 -1.89
C LEU A 100 -3.12 6.91 -1.85
N ILE A 101 -3.94 7.17 -2.85
CA ILE A 101 -5.27 6.56 -2.96
C ILE A 101 -5.15 5.05 -3.11
N ILE A 102 -4.25 4.60 -3.97
CA ILE A 102 -4.03 3.16 -4.19
C ILE A 102 -3.41 2.50 -2.96
N LEU A 103 -2.55 3.23 -2.24
CA LEU A 103 -1.98 2.75 -0.97
C LEU A 103 -3.09 2.46 0.06
N ALA A 104 -4.09 3.32 0.13
CA ALA A 104 -5.18 3.20 1.10
C ALA A 104 -6.31 2.28 0.64
N ALA A 105 -6.52 2.15 -0.67
CA ALA A 105 -7.65 1.39 -1.22
C ALA A 105 -7.75 -0.05 -0.70
N PRO A 106 -6.65 -0.81 -0.53
CA PRO A 106 -6.74 -2.17 -0.02
C PRO A 106 -7.27 -2.31 1.41
N ILE A 107 -7.35 -1.21 2.17
CA ILE A 107 -7.95 -1.23 3.51
C ILE A 107 -9.40 -1.74 3.44
N PHE A 108 -10.17 -1.29 2.45
CA PHE A 108 -11.59 -1.66 2.32
C PHE A 108 -11.79 -3.17 2.11
N PRO A 109 -11.18 -3.82 1.11
CA PRO A 109 -11.34 -5.26 0.95
C PRO A 109 -10.73 -6.06 2.09
N THR A 110 -9.64 -5.58 2.71
CA THR A 110 -9.02 -6.26 3.85
C THR A 110 -9.96 -6.25 5.05
N GLU A 111 -10.55 -5.09 5.38
CA GLU A 111 -11.53 -4.99 6.48
C GLU A 111 -12.77 -5.83 6.20
N LYS A 112 -13.25 -5.83 4.96
CA LYS A 112 -14.38 -6.66 4.54
C LYS A 112 -14.08 -8.15 4.73
N ALA A 113 -12.87 -8.58 4.35
CA ALA A 113 -12.44 -9.96 4.51
C ALA A 113 -12.31 -10.34 5.98
N LEU A 114 -11.80 -9.43 6.82
CA LEU A 114 -11.73 -9.63 8.27
C LEU A 114 -13.14 -9.82 8.88
N LYS A 115 -14.08 -8.96 8.53
CA LYS A 115 -15.45 -9.04 9.02
C LYS A 115 -16.19 -10.28 8.53
N LYS A 116 -15.84 -10.76 7.35
CA LYS A 116 -16.43 -11.98 6.78
C LYS A 116 -15.88 -13.24 7.46
N THR A 117 -14.62 -13.21 7.86
CA THR A 117 -13.91 -14.38 8.41
C THR A 117 -13.98 -14.45 9.93
N PHE A 118 -14.02 -13.30 10.61
CA PHE A 118 -13.97 -13.20 12.06
C PHE A 118 -15.21 -12.47 12.61
N ASP A 119 -15.62 -12.83 13.82
CA ASP A 119 -16.68 -12.12 14.53
C ASP A 119 -16.13 -10.88 15.25
N LYS A 120 -16.98 -10.18 16.02
CA LYS A 120 -16.59 -8.95 16.74
C LYS A 120 -15.45 -9.18 17.73
N ASP A 121 -15.34 -10.38 18.27
CA ASP A 121 -14.35 -10.72 19.28
C ASP A 121 -13.06 -11.27 18.69
N GLY A 122 -13.00 -11.36 17.36
CA GLY A 122 -11.82 -11.84 16.66
C GLY A 122 -11.74 -13.36 16.54
N ASN A 123 -12.82 -14.07 16.81
CA ASN A 123 -12.89 -15.50 16.63
C ASN A 123 -13.37 -15.83 15.21
N ARG A 124 -12.85 -16.91 14.64
CA ARG A 124 -13.29 -17.33 13.30
C ARG A 124 -14.76 -17.72 13.34
N LYS A 125 -15.52 -17.25 12.38
CA LYS A 125 -16.93 -17.59 12.25
C LYS A 125 -17.07 -19.04 11.86
N ALA A 126 -18.08 -19.69 12.41
CA ALA A 126 -18.51 -20.99 11.92
C ALA A 126 -19.16 -20.82 10.55
N GLU A 127 -18.88 -21.73 9.64
CA GLU A 127 -19.52 -21.70 8.32
C GLU A 127 -20.96 -22.21 8.37
#